data_19112ea6494f17eb958e210ade2647d2
#
_entry.id   19112ea6494f17eb958e210ade2647d2
#
_cell.length_a   1.000
_cell.length_b   1.000
_cell.length_c   1.000
_cell.angle_alpha   90.00
_cell.angle_beta   90.00
_cell.angle_gamma   90.00
#
_symmetry.space_group_name_H-M   'P 1'
#
loop_
_entity.id
_entity.type
_entity.pdbx_description
1 polymer ?
#
loop_
_entity_poly.entity_id
_entity_poly.type
_entity_poly.pdbx_seq_one_letter_code
_entity_poly.pdbx_strand_id
1 'polypeptide(L)'
;MVIPTYNESNNIQLLIDRLSQLLDEAIPGAYELIVVDDNSPDRTWEIATALMPEYPQLRVMRRTEERGLSTAVVRGWQVARGEVLGVIDADLQHPPELLLKLWGEIARGGDLAVASRNVEGGGVSDWSPIRRFLSRGAQTLGLIILPEVIGRVSDPMSGYFMVRRSCIAGRTLSPLGYKILIEVIARGRVPWIGEVGYVFQERQAGESKVTAKQYVDYLRHLIRLRLSLGPIARLFRFGLVGFSGVFVDMAMFYLLSDPTTLDLPLTRSKIIASELAIINNFLWNDFWTFADISSHQPGMRHRLERLLKFNVICLTGLMINVLLLNFLFNVFGINRYVANLIAIAAVTLWNFWLNLKLSWRVTDVN
;
A
#
# COMPACT_ATOMS: atom_id res chain seq x y z
N MET A 1 19.47 2.54 -11.49
CA MET A 1 19.23 1.19 -10.96
C MET A 1 19.68 1.13 -9.51
N VAL A 2 18.86 0.63 -8.58
CA VAL A 2 19.20 0.42 -7.16
C VAL A 2 19.54 -1.05 -6.93
N ILE A 3 20.61 -1.29 -6.20
CA ILE A 3 21.14 -2.62 -5.86
C ILE A 3 21.20 -2.69 -4.34
N PRO A 4 20.17 -3.23 -3.67
CA PRO A 4 20.19 -3.43 -2.22
C PRO A 4 21.14 -4.58 -1.88
N THR A 5 22.02 -4.38 -0.88
CA THR A 5 23.03 -5.37 -0.50
C THR A 5 23.07 -5.66 1.00
N TYR A 6 23.28 -6.94 1.32
CA TYR A 6 23.65 -7.41 2.65
C TYR A 6 24.40 -8.73 2.54
N ASN A 7 25.71 -8.75 2.83
CA ASN A 7 26.61 -9.90 2.66
C ASN A 7 26.62 -10.44 1.21
N GLU A 8 27.05 -9.59 0.28
CA GLU A 8 27.14 -9.91 -1.15
C GLU A 8 28.54 -9.58 -1.73
N SER A 9 29.60 -9.64 -0.88
CA SER A 9 30.98 -9.30 -1.26
C SER A 9 31.50 -10.10 -2.46
N ASN A 10 31.04 -11.34 -2.63
CA ASN A 10 31.46 -12.22 -3.73
C ASN A 10 30.74 -11.89 -5.06
N ASN A 11 29.62 -11.20 -5.03
CA ASN A 11 28.77 -10.99 -6.20
C ASN A 11 28.78 -9.55 -6.70
N ILE A 12 29.01 -8.58 -5.80
CA ILE A 12 28.77 -7.15 -6.09
C ILE A 12 29.61 -6.60 -7.22
N GLN A 13 30.90 -6.95 -7.29
CA GLN A 13 31.77 -6.50 -8.37
C GLN A 13 31.27 -7.00 -9.72
N LEU A 14 31.07 -8.31 -9.86
CA LEU A 14 30.60 -8.91 -11.11
C LEU A 14 29.26 -8.35 -11.57
N LEU A 15 28.35 -8.05 -10.63
CA LEU A 15 27.07 -7.43 -10.95
C LEU A 15 27.24 -6.00 -11.49
N ILE A 16 28.09 -5.19 -10.83
CA ILE A 16 28.38 -3.82 -11.26
C ILE A 16 28.98 -3.82 -12.68
N ASP A 17 29.99 -4.67 -12.91
CA ASP A 17 30.67 -4.83 -14.20
C ASP A 17 29.67 -5.13 -15.32
N ARG A 18 28.82 -6.15 -15.14
CA ARG A 18 27.81 -6.56 -16.13
C ARG A 18 26.76 -5.49 -16.37
N LEU A 19 26.22 -4.87 -15.31
CA LEU A 19 25.22 -3.82 -15.46
C LEU A 19 25.79 -2.59 -16.16
N SER A 20 27.03 -2.19 -15.82
CA SER A 20 27.70 -1.05 -16.46
C SER A 20 27.93 -1.30 -17.94
N GLN A 21 28.46 -2.48 -18.31
CA GLN A 21 28.65 -2.85 -19.71
C GLN A 21 27.34 -2.77 -20.51
N LEU A 22 26.26 -3.38 -20.01
CA LEU A 22 24.96 -3.39 -20.68
C LEU A 22 24.36 -1.98 -20.83
N LEU A 23 24.54 -1.13 -19.82
CA LEU A 23 23.98 0.23 -19.85
C LEU A 23 24.81 1.18 -20.66
N ASP A 24 26.14 1.00 -20.70
CA ASP A 24 27.04 1.78 -21.56
C ASP A 24 26.76 1.52 -23.04
N GLU A 25 26.38 0.29 -23.42
CA GLU A 25 25.94 -0.04 -24.78
C GLU A 25 24.57 0.55 -25.12
N ALA A 26 23.62 0.48 -24.19
CA ALA A 26 22.22 0.84 -24.46
C ALA A 26 21.91 2.34 -24.30
N ILE A 27 22.44 2.97 -23.25
CA ILE A 27 22.17 4.36 -22.86
C ILE A 27 23.43 5.02 -22.27
N PRO A 28 24.50 5.20 -23.05
CA PRO A 28 25.81 5.63 -22.56
C PRO A 28 25.72 6.93 -21.77
N GLY A 29 26.21 6.89 -20.54
CA GLY A 29 26.22 8.04 -19.62
C GLY A 29 24.87 8.50 -19.08
N ALA A 30 23.76 7.91 -19.54
CA ALA A 30 22.39 8.29 -19.13
C ALA A 30 21.81 7.37 -18.06
N TYR A 31 22.64 6.79 -17.19
CA TYR A 31 22.23 5.92 -16.10
C TYR A 31 23.01 6.20 -14.83
N GLU A 32 22.54 5.63 -13.74
CA GLU A 32 23.25 5.54 -12.46
C GLU A 32 23.00 4.19 -11.79
N LEU A 33 24.03 3.63 -11.20
CA LEU A 33 23.97 2.45 -10.31
C LEU A 33 24.10 2.92 -8.87
N ILE A 34 23.16 2.53 -8.01
CA ILE A 34 23.15 2.94 -6.60
C ILE A 34 23.16 1.68 -5.74
N VAL A 35 24.33 1.34 -5.20
CA VAL A 35 24.46 0.28 -4.19
C VAL A 35 24.00 0.84 -2.85
N VAL A 36 23.02 0.18 -2.22
CA VAL A 36 22.53 0.53 -0.88
C VAL A 36 22.79 -0.64 0.06
N ASP A 37 23.82 -0.49 0.89
CA ASP A 37 24.31 -1.56 1.74
C ASP A 37 23.86 -1.39 3.20
N ASP A 38 23.29 -2.46 3.76
CA ASP A 38 22.78 -2.52 5.12
C ASP A 38 23.84 -2.83 6.17
N ASN A 39 25.00 -2.15 6.06
CA ASN A 39 26.14 -2.32 6.95
C ASN A 39 26.63 -3.77 7.00
N SER A 40 26.93 -4.31 5.83
CA SER A 40 27.37 -5.70 5.65
C SER A 40 28.62 -6.02 6.47
N PRO A 41 28.61 -7.06 7.32
CA PRO A 41 29.79 -7.54 8.04
C PRO A 41 30.96 -7.97 7.13
N ASP A 42 30.62 -8.47 5.92
CA ASP A 42 31.59 -8.89 4.90
C ASP A 42 32.23 -7.74 4.12
N ARG A 43 31.88 -6.48 4.50
CA ARG A 43 32.38 -5.24 3.90
C ARG A 43 32.03 -5.07 2.41
N THR A 44 30.88 -5.61 1.96
CA THR A 44 30.37 -5.42 0.61
C THR A 44 30.42 -3.94 0.18
N TRP A 45 30.06 -3.02 1.08
CA TRP A 45 30.07 -1.57 0.83
C TRP A 45 31.48 -1.01 0.56
N GLU A 46 32.54 -1.58 1.15
CA GLU A 46 33.94 -1.16 0.89
C GLU A 46 34.35 -1.56 -0.53
N ILE A 47 34.01 -2.79 -0.95
CA ILE A 47 34.27 -3.28 -2.30
C ILE A 47 33.58 -2.38 -3.32
N ALA A 48 32.28 -2.13 -3.14
CA ALA A 48 31.52 -1.25 -4.02
C ALA A 48 32.09 0.18 -4.06
N THR A 49 32.54 0.71 -2.92
CA THR A 49 33.14 2.05 -2.85
C THR A 49 34.50 2.09 -3.59
N ALA A 50 35.31 1.03 -3.51
CA ALA A 50 36.57 0.95 -4.22
C ALA A 50 36.43 0.92 -5.75
N LEU A 51 35.26 0.52 -6.26
CA LEU A 51 34.96 0.51 -7.70
C LEU A 51 34.50 1.88 -8.24
N MET A 52 34.10 2.83 -7.38
CA MET A 52 33.60 4.14 -7.85
C MET A 52 34.55 4.92 -8.78
N PRO A 53 35.89 4.89 -8.63
CA PRO A 53 36.78 5.56 -9.59
C PRO A 53 36.75 4.95 -11.00
N GLU A 54 36.47 3.67 -11.13
CA GLU A 54 36.37 2.95 -12.40
C GLU A 54 35.00 3.13 -13.06
N TYR A 55 33.94 3.25 -12.26
CA TYR A 55 32.56 3.40 -12.71
C TYR A 55 31.97 4.76 -12.27
N PRO A 56 32.10 5.83 -13.08
CA PRO A 56 31.65 7.18 -12.71
C PRO A 56 30.13 7.28 -12.41
N GLN A 57 29.32 6.35 -12.93
CA GLN A 57 27.88 6.27 -12.70
C GLN A 57 27.50 5.52 -11.44
N LEU A 58 28.50 4.90 -10.75
CA LEU A 58 28.30 4.16 -9.49
C LEU A 58 28.26 5.12 -8.31
N ARG A 59 27.30 4.89 -7.44
CA ARG A 59 27.14 5.57 -6.14
C ARG A 59 26.92 4.53 -5.07
N VAL A 60 27.50 4.74 -3.89
CA VAL A 60 27.39 3.81 -2.77
C VAL A 60 26.81 4.52 -1.56
N MET A 61 25.83 3.88 -0.92
CA MET A 61 25.23 4.33 0.33
C MET A 61 25.31 3.21 1.36
N ARG A 62 25.95 3.45 2.48
CA ARG A 62 25.98 2.55 3.63
C ARG A 62 24.94 3.01 4.65
N ARG A 63 24.04 2.11 5.10
CA ARG A 63 23.05 2.38 6.14
C ARG A 63 23.45 1.69 7.43
N THR A 64 23.67 2.44 8.49
CA THR A 64 24.13 1.92 9.78
C THR A 64 23.00 1.71 10.78
N GLU A 65 21.90 2.46 10.66
CA GLU A 65 20.79 2.47 11.63
C GLU A 65 19.54 1.73 11.13
N GLU A 66 19.38 1.60 9.82
CA GLU A 66 18.25 0.94 9.20
C GLU A 66 18.66 -0.38 8.54
N ARG A 67 17.74 -1.34 8.51
CA ARG A 67 17.93 -2.62 7.80
C ARG A 67 16.66 -3.04 7.10
N GLY A 68 16.80 -3.67 5.96
CA GLY A 68 15.72 -4.30 5.19
C GLY A 68 15.77 -3.96 3.71
N LEU A 69 15.63 -4.98 2.86
CA LEU A 69 15.76 -4.89 1.41
C LEU A 69 14.85 -3.80 0.83
N SER A 70 13.56 -3.84 1.14
CA SER A 70 12.60 -2.88 0.55
C SER A 70 12.84 -1.44 0.99
N THR A 71 13.28 -1.22 2.24
CA THR A 71 13.62 0.13 2.72
C THR A 71 14.94 0.61 2.10
N ALA A 72 15.89 -0.30 1.80
CA ALA A 72 17.12 0.02 1.07
C ALA A 72 16.77 0.51 -0.35
N VAL A 73 15.86 -0.16 -1.04
CA VAL A 73 15.39 0.26 -2.35
C VAL A 73 14.76 1.65 -2.30
N VAL A 74 13.86 1.90 -1.34
CA VAL A 74 13.22 3.23 -1.18
C VAL A 74 14.28 4.32 -0.94
N ARG A 75 15.28 4.06 -0.11
CA ARG A 75 16.37 5.01 0.14
C ARG A 75 17.19 5.28 -1.13
N GLY A 76 17.50 4.25 -1.90
CA GLY A 76 18.16 4.41 -3.20
C GLY A 76 17.34 5.26 -4.16
N TRP A 77 16.02 5.03 -4.25
CA TRP A 77 15.13 5.82 -5.11
C TRP A 77 14.99 7.29 -4.68
N GLN A 78 15.06 7.59 -3.38
CA GLN A 78 15.01 8.95 -2.85
C GLN A 78 16.21 9.81 -3.31
N VAL A 79 17.38 9.20 -3.48
CA VAL A 79 18.59 9.89 -3.93
C VAL A 79 18.88 9.72 -5.42
N ALA A 80 18.13 8.85 -6.10
CA ALA A 80 18.22 8.64 -7.54
C ALA A 80 17.78 9.91 -8.30
N ARG A 81 18.34 10.13 -9.50
CA ARG A 81 18.07 11.29 -10.37
C ARG A 81 17.26 10.91 -11.60
N GLY A 82 17.35 9.64 -12.02
CA GLY A 82 16.72 9.13 -13.25
C GLY A 82 15.19 9.18 -13.21
N GLU A 83 14.56 9.29 -14.37
CA GLU A 83 13.10 9.24 -14.54
C GLU A 83 12.54 7.82 -14.43
N VAL A 84 13.37 6.81 -14.66
CA VAL A 84 13.06 5.40 -14.50
C VAL A 84 13.86 4.87 -13.33
N LEU A 85 13.15 4.26 -12.40
CA LEU A 85 13.69 3.68 -11.17
C LEU A 85 13.69 2.17 -11.31
N GLY A 86 14.85 1.54 -11.19
CA GLY A 86 14.96 0.10 -11.24
C GLY A 86 15.47 -0.48 -9.93
N VAL A 87 15.24 -1.76 -9.73
CA VAL A 87 15.82 -2.56 -8.65
C VAL A 87 16.24 -3.92 -9.18
N ILE A 88 17.36 -4.43 -8.71
CA ILE A 88 17.86 -5.80 -8.93
C ILE A 88 18.52 -6.31 -7.66
N ASP A 89 18.26 -7.56 -7.29
CA ASP A 89 18.94 -8.22 -6.17
C ASP A 89 20.41 -8.52 -6.54
N ALA A 90 21.31 -8.42 -5.57
CA ALA A 90 22.77 -8.53 -5.79
C ALA A 90 23.28 -9.98 -5.89
N ASP A 91 22.44 -10.98 -5.74
CA ASP A 91 22.82 -12.39 -5.64
C ASP A 91 22.98 -13.12 -6.98
N LEU A 92 22.92 -12.38 -8.11
CA LEU A 92 23.03 -12.89 -9.48
C LEU A 92 22.01 -13.97 -9.87
N GLN A 93 20.96 -14.17 -9.09
CA GLN A 93 19.85 -15.08 -9.45
C GLN A 93 18.96 -14.52 -10.55
N HIS A 94 18.99 -13.21 -10.71
CA HIS A 94 18.37 -12.48 -11.82
C HIS A 94 19.44 -12.19 -12.89
N PRO A 95 19.28 -12.68 -14.14
CA PRO A 95 20.21 -12.38 -15.21
C PRO A 95 20.27 -10.85 -15.49
N PRO A 96 21.44 -10.20 -15.36
CA PRO A 96 21.56 -8.77 -15.62
C PRO A 96 21.11 -8.36 -17.04
N GLU A 97 21.29 -9.25 -18.02
CA GLU A 97 20.95 -9.06 -19.44
C GLU A 97 19.45 -8.79 -19.66
N LEU A 98 18.61 -9.20 -18.72
CA LEU A 98 17.17 -8.93 -18.72
C LEU A 98 16.86 -7.44 -18.64
N LEU A 99 17.82 -6.64 -18.13
CA LEU A 99 17.71 -5.19 -18.02
C LEU A 99 17.27 -4.53 -19.34
N LEU A 100 17.86 -4.95 -20.44
CA LEU A 100 17.56 -4.38 -21.76
C LEU A 100 16.14 -4.68 -22.21
N LYS A 101 15.61 -5.86 -21.87
CA LYS A 101 14.22 -6.21 -22.19
C LYS A 101 13.24 -5.43 -21.31
N LEU A 102 13.55 -5.27 -20.02
CA LEU A 102 12.74 -4.43 -19.11
C LEU A 102 12.75 -2.95 -19.56
N TRP A 103 13.92 -2.45 -19.96
CA TRP A 103 14.04 -1.11 -20.54
C TRP A 103 13.19 -0.97 -21.81
N GLY A 104 13.20 -2.00 -22.68
CA GLY A 104 12.35 -2.05 -23.87
C GLY A 104 10.87 -1.92 -23.58
N GLU A 105 10.35 -2.54 -22.50
CA GLU A 105 8.96 -2.38 -22.06
C GLU A 105 8.66 -0.94 -21.60
N ILE A 106 9.57 -0.34 -20.85
CA ILE A 106 9.44 1.07 -20.43
C ILE A 106 9.49 2.00 -21.67
N ALA A 107 10.40 1.76 -22.62
CA ALA A 107 10.53 2.56 -23.85
C ALA A 107 9.28 2.50 -24.73
N ARG A 108 8.56 1.38 -24.75
CA ARG A 108 7.26 1.24 -25.45
C ARG A 108 6.11 1.97 -24.74
N GLY A 109 6.38 2.66 -23.65
CA GLY A 109 5.39 3.45 -22.90
C GLY A 109 4.91 2.77 -21.60
N GLY A 110 5.47 1.60 -21.22
CA GLY A 110 5.17 0.93 -19.96
C GLY A 110 5.43 1.82 -18.76
N ASP A 111 4.57 1.73 -17.76
CA ASP A 111 4.72 2.42 -16.48
C ASP A 111 5.57 1.62 -15.50
N LEU A 112 5.44 0.30 -15.57
CA LEU A 112 6.18 -0.69 -14.79
C LEU A 112 6.56 -1.86 -15.72
N ALA A 113 7.80 -2.30 -15.66
CA ALA A 113 8.29 -3.51 -16.33
C ALA A 113 8.82 -4.49 -15.29
N VAL A 114 8.28 -5.71 -15.25
CA VAL A 114 8.56 -6.73 -14.23
C VAL A 114 9.21 -7.94 -14.87
N ALA A 115 10.33 -8.40 -14.31
CA ALA A 115 10.89 -9.71 -14.60
C ALA A 115 10.01 -10.79 -13.96
N SER A 116 9.44 -11.68 -14.76
CA SER A 116 8.45 -12.66 -14.32
C SER A 116 8.93 -14.10 -14.60
N ARG A 117 8.78 -14.96 -13.59
CA ARG A 117 9.01 -16.41 -13.72
C ARG A 117 7.79 -17.17 -14.22
N ASN A 118 6.64 -16.48 -14.26
CA ASN A 118 5.32 -17.11 -14.45
C ASN A 118 4.68 -16.74 -15.79
N VAL A 119 5.42 -16.11 -16.70
CA VAL A 119 5.00 -15.82 -18.07
C VAL A 119 5.79 -16.66 -19.06
N GLU A 120 5.42 -16.62 -20.35
CA GLU A 120 6.14 -17.31 -21.41
C GLU A 120 7.64 -16.98 -21.39
N GLY A 121 8.48 -18.01 -21.51
CA GLY A 121 9.94 -17.89 -21.36
C GLY A 121 10.41 -17.75 -19.90
N GLY A 122 9.50 -17.81 -18.94
CA GLY A 122 9.81 -17.77 -17.50
C GLY A 122 9.93 -19.17 -16.90
N GLY A 123 10.60 -19.23 -15.75
CA GLY A 123 10.76 -20.48 -15.02
C GLY A 123 11.63 -20.34 -13.78
N VAL A 124 11.83 -21.47 -13.12
CA VAL A 124 12.79 -21.62 -12.01
C VAL A 124 13.66 -22.83 -12.31
N SER A 125 14.97 -22.69 -12.10
CA SER A 125 15.87 -23.83 -12.12
C SER A 125 15.57 -24.76 -10.92
N ASP A 126 16.46 -25.48 -10.39
CA ASP A 126 16.29 -26.59 -9.44
C ASP A 126 15.69 -26.23 -8.04
N TRP A 127 14.47 -25.68 -8.03
CA TRP A 127 13.76 -25.47 -6.77
C TRP A 127 13.21 -26.77 -6.18
N SER A 128 13.45 -26.99 -4.89
CA SER A 128 12.81 -28.09 -4.18
C SER A 128 11.28 -28.01 -4.23
N PRO A 129 10.55 -29.14 -4.21
CA PRO A 129 9.09 -29.16 -4.20
C PRO A 129 8.48 -28.32 -3.07
N ILE A 130 9.14 -28.32 -1.90
CA ILE A 130 8.73 -27.53 -0.72
C ILE A 130 8.81 -26.03 -1.03
N ARG A 131 9.91 -25.56 -1.64
CA ARG A 131 10.10 -24.16 -2.00
C ARG A 131 9.06 -23.72 -3.04
N ARG A 132 8.74 -24.57 -4.01
CA ARG A 132 7.67 -24.31 -4.99
C ARG A 132 6.30 -24.22 -4.32
N PHE A 133 5.99 -25.12 -3.40
CA PHE A 133 4.74 -25.11 -2.64
C PHE A 133 4.60 -23.85 -1.79
N LEU A 134 5.61 -23.48 -1.03
CA LEU A 134 5.62 -22.26 -0.21
C LEU A 134 5.49 -20.99 -1.04
N SER A 135 6.18 -20.90 -2.18
CA SER A 135 6.08 -19.76 -3.09
C SER A 135 4.67 -19.61 -3.68
N ARG A 136 4.07 -20.72 -4.15
CA ARG A 136 2.69 -20.72 -4.65
C ARG A 136 1.69 -20.39 -3.54
N GLY A 137 1.88 -20.94 -2.35
CA GLY A 137 1.04 -20.65 -1.18
C GLY A 137 1.06 -19.16 -0.81
N ALA A 138 2.24 -18.54 -0.80
CA ALA A 138 2.37 -17.11 -0.54
C ALA A 138 1.68 -16.25 -1.62
N GLN A 139 1.79 -16.62 -2.89
CA GLN A 139 1.10 -15.94 -4.00
C GLN A 139 -0.42 -16.10 -3.88
N THR A 140 -0.92 -17.31 -3.63
CA THR A 140 -2.36 -17.57 -3.43
C THR A 140 -2.91 -16.79 -2.26
N LEU A 141 -2.20 -16.76 -1.13
CA LEU A 141 -2.58 -15.95 0.03
C LEU A 141 -2.64 -14.46 -0.31
N GLY A 142 -1.68 -13.97 -1.08
CA GLY A 142 -1.68 -12.61 -1.59
C GLY A 142 -2.90 -12.30 -2.46
N LEU A 143 -3.25 -13.22 -3.37
CA LEU A 143 -4.45 -13.09 -4.22
C LEU A 143 -5.75 -13.07 -3.41
N ILE A 144 -5.84 -13.83 -2.31
CA ILE A 144 -7.00 -13.81 -1.43
C ILE A 144 -7.11 -12.47 -0.67
N ILE A 145 -5.99 -11.96 -0.16
CA ILE A 145 -5.98 -10.75 0.67
C ILE A 145 -6.06 -9.47 -0.16
N LEU A 146 -5.34 -9.40 -1.29
CA LEU A 146 -5.20 -8.21 -2.15
C LEU A 146 -5.34 -8.56 -3.63
N PRO A 147 -6.49 -9.11 -4.09
CA PRO A 147 -6.67 -9.55 -5.46
C PRO A 147 -6.43 -8.43 -6.48
N GLU A 148 -6.87 -7.21 -6.18
CA GLU A 148 -6.73 -6.03 -7.02
C GLU A 148 -5.30 -5.52 -7.18
N VAL A 149 -4.36 -5.98 -6.37
CA VAL A 149 -2.93 -5.64 -6.43
C VAL A 149 -2.12 -6.81 -6.99
N ILE A 150 -2.25 -7.96 -6.35
CA ILE A 150 -1.47 -9.18 -6.67
C ILE A 150 -1.89 -9.76 -8.02
N GLY A 151 -3.17 -9.67 -8.38
CA GLY A 151 -3.69 -10.15 -9.66
C GLY A 151 -3.29 -9.32 -10.90
N ARG A 152 -2.60 -8.19 -10.69
CA ARG A 152 -2.14 -7.32 -11.79
C ARG A 152 -0.86 -7.79 -12.46
N VAL A 153 -0.11 -8.68 -11.82
CA VAL A 153 1.14 -9.25 -12.32
C VAL A 153 1.17 -10.75 -12.09
N SER A 154 1.81 -11.49 -12.97
CA SER A 154 1.96 -12.92 -12.85
C SER A 154 2.97 -13.35 -11.80
N ASP A 155 3.98 -12.49 -11.52
CA ASP A 155 5.01 -12.72 -10.50
C ASP A 155 5.13 -11.54 -9.53
N PRO A 156 4.22 -11.40 -8.56
CA PRO A 156 4.25 -10.31 -7.57
C PRO A 156 5.43 -10.42 -6.59
N MET A 157 6.15 -11.54 -6.61
CA MET A 157 7.29 -11.80 -5.75
C MET A 157 8.63 -11.40 -6.36
N SER A 158 8.63 -10.87 -7.59
CA SER A 158 9.85 -10.48 -8.27
C SER A 158 10.61 -9.38 -7.53
N GLY A 159 11.94 -9.54 -7.44
CA GLY A 159 12.90 -8.54 -6.96
C GLY A 159 13.57 -7.75 -8.09
N TYR A 160 13.17 -7.98 -9.35
CA TYR A 160 13.76 -7.33 -10.51
C TYR A 160 12.69 -6.65 -11.36
N PHE A 161 12.67 -5.34 -11.36
CA PHE A 161 11.70 -4.54 -12.12
C PHE A 161 12.17 -3.10 -12.32
N MET A 162 11.52 -2.40 -13.23
CA MET A 162 11.67 -0.95 -13.47
C MET A 162 10.32 -0.27 -13.38
N VAL A 163 10.28 0.94 -12.83
CA VAL A 163 9.06 1.76 -12.70
C VAL A 163 9.36 3.21 -13.06
N ARG A 164 8.45 3.89 -13.76
CA ARG A 164 8.56 5.34 -13.98
C ARG A 164 8.44 6.08 -12.65
N ARG A 165 9.31 7.04 -12.40
CA ARG A 165 9.26 7.88 -11.19
C ARG A 165 7.89 8.54 -11.01
N SER A 166 7.27 9.01 -12.09
CA SER A 166 5.94 9.64 -12.06
C SER A 166 4.86 8.75 -11.45
N CYS A 167 4.99 7.42 -11.53
CA CYS A 167 4.03 6.47 -10.97
C CYS A 167 4.03 6.44 -9.44
N ILE A 168 5.17 6.77 -8.82
CA ILE A 168 5.34 6.73 -7.35
C ILE A 168 5.63 8.10 -6.74
N ALA A 169 5.79 9.14 -7.58
CA ALA A 169 6.02 10.51 -7.10
C ALA A 169 4.86 11.00 -6.24
N GLY A 170 5.19 11.64 -5.09
CA GLY A 170 4.20 12.10 -4.11
C GLY A 170 3.48 10.99 -3.34
N ARG A 171 3.88 9.73 -3.51
CA ARG A 171 3.34 8.59 -2.75
C ARG A 171 4.25 8.22 -1.59
N THR A 172 3.67 8.01 -0.42
CA THR A 172 4.42 7.50 0.74
C THR A 172 4.53 5.99 0.63
N LEU A 173 5.71 5.50 0.25
CA LEU A 173 6.03 4.08 0.28
C LEU A 173 6.51 3.69 1.68
N SER A 174 5.87 2.70 2.28
CA SER A 174 6.18 2.22 3.63
C SER A 174 6.19 0.69 3.66
N PRO A 175 7.13 0.06 2.91
CA PRO A 175 7.17 -1.38 2.77
C PRO A 175 7.59 -2.07 4.06
N LEU A 176 7.06 -3.28 4.28
CA LEU A 176 7.52 -4.23 5.28
C LEU A 176 8.17 -5.43 4.60
N GLY A 177 9.31 -5.88 5.13
CA GLY A 177 10.01 -7.05 4.58
C GLY A 177 10.74 -6.76 3.26
N TYR A 178 10.60 -7.65 2.28
CA TYR A 178 11.46 -7.68 1.09
C TYR A 178 10.70 -7.59 -0.25
N LYS A 179 9.36 -7.43 -0.24
CA LYS A 179 8.52 -7.41 -1.44
C LYS A 179 8.07 -6.00 -1.83
N ILE A 180 9.04 -5.19 -2.28
CA ILE A 180 8.81 -3.80 -2.66
C ILE A 180 7.87 -3.64 -3.87
N LEU A 181 7.85 -4.60 -4.81
CA LEU A 181 6.99 -4.59 -5.98
C LEU A 181 5.51 -4.45 -5.61
N ILE A 182 5.08 -5.19 -4.57
CA ILE A 182 3.69 -5.15 -4.08
C ILE A 182 3.34 -3.75 -3.57
N GLU A 183 4.25 -3.10 -2.85
CA GLU A 183 4.05 -1.73 -2.36
C GLU A 183 3.93 -0.73 -3.52
N VAL A 184 4.77 -0.89 -4.56
CA VAL A 184 4.74 -0.06 -5.78
C VAL A 184 3.40 -0.20 -6.50
N ILE A 185 2.92 -1.43 -6.74
CA ILE A 185 1.65 -1.66 -7.42
C ILE A 185 0.48 -1.16 -6.57
N ALA A 186 0.54 -1.35 -5.25
CA ALA A 186 -0.52 -1.01 -4.32
C ALA A 186 -0.71 0.50 -4.13
N ARG A 187 0.37 1.27 -4.04
CA ARG A 187 0.34 2.70 -3.74
C ARG A 187 0.66 3.59 -4.95
N GLY A 188 1.35 3.04 -5.93
CA GLY A 188 1.68 3.74 -7.17
C GLY A 188 0.46 3.89 -8.07
N ARG A 189 0.56 4.84 -9.00
CA ARG A 189 -0.35 4.96 -10.13
C ARG A 189 0.32 4.33 -11.35
N VAL A 190 0.05 3.03 -11.54
CA VAL A 190 0.71 2.19 -12.56
C VAL A 190 -0.36 1.66 -13.52
N PRO A 191 -0.81 2.42 -14.52
CA PRO A 191 -1.83 1.97 -15.48
C PRO A 191 -1.38 0.77 -16.30
N TRP A 192 -0.18 0.80 -16.87
CA TRP A 192 0.33 -0.24 -17.75
C TRP A 192 1.55 -0.96 -17.18
N ILE A 193 1.45 -2.30 -17.10
CA ILE A 193 2.49 -3.19 -16.61
C ILE A 193 2.91 -4.14 -17.72
N GLY A 194 4.19 -4.11 -18.10
CA GLY A 194 4.82 -5.09 -18.97
C GLY A 194 5.50 -6.19 -18.13
N GLU A 195 5.42 -7.44 -18.57
CA GLU A 195 6.12 -8.55 -17.94
C GLU A 195 7.08 -9.22 -18.92
N VAL A 196 8.30 -9.50 -18.48
CA VAL A 196 9.35 -10.14 -19.27
C VAL A 196 9.73 -11.48 -18.62
N GLY A 197 9.56 -12.57 -19.38
CA GLY A 197 9.91 -13.92 -18.92
C GLY A 197 11.41 -14.10 -18.72
N TYR A 198 11.78 -14.77 -17.62
CA TYR A 198 13.15 -15.21 -17.37
C TYR A 198 13.20 -16.46 -16.52
N VAL A 199 14.31 -17.20 -16.64
CA VAL A 199 14.58 -18.35 -15.78
C VAL A 199 15.37 -17.88 -14.57
N PHE A 200 14.80 -18.02 -13.38
CA PHE A 200 15.44 -17.71 -12.12
C PHE A 200 16.58 -18.71 -11.86
N GLN A 201 17.80 -18.20 -11.75
CA GLN A 201 18.99 -19.02 -11.65
C GLN A 201 19.27 -19.48 -10.20
N GLU A 202 20.08 -20.53 -10.06
CA GLU A 202 20.65 -20.87 -8.78
C GLU A 202 21.61 -19.79 -8.32
N ARG A 203 21.70 -19.61 -7.01
CA ARG A 203 22.63 -18.67 -6.40
C ARG A 203 24.06 -19.15 -6.62
N GLN A 204 24.91 -18.28 -7.16
CA GLN A 204 26.32 -18.62 -7.41
C GLN A 204 27.16 -18.68 -6.12
N ALA A 205 26.82 -17.83 -5.13
CA ALA A 205 27.50 -17.80 -3.82
C ALA A 205 26.53 -17.33 -2.72
N GLY A 206 26.75 -17.79 -1.48
CA GLY A 206 25.98 -17.40 -0.30
C GLY A 206 24.78 -18.30 0.02
N GLU A 207 24.19 -18.14 1.21
CA GLU A 207 23.07 -18.93 1.70
C GLU A 207 21.72 -18.23 1.49
N SER A 208 20.65 -19.03 1.37
CA SER A 208 19.29 -18.49 1.29
C SER A 208 18.88 -17.87 2.63
N LYS A 209 18.55 -16.58 2.63
CA LYS A 209 18.15 -15.82 3.82
C LYS A 209 16.64 -15.91 4.12
N VAL A 210 15.90 -16.79 3.42
CA VAL A 210 14.45 -16.92 3.61
C VAL A 210 14.15 -17.62 4.94
N THR A 211 13.53 -16.90 5.85
CA THR A 211 13.18 -17.35 7.21
C THR A 211 11.68 -17.29 7.45
N ALA A 212 11.17 -17.99 8.48
CA ALA A 212 9.77 -17.89 8.91
C ALA A 212 9.34 -16.45 9.21
N LYS A 213 10.26 -15.61 9.72
CA LYS A 213 10.01 -14.19 9.96
C LYS A 213 9.60 -13.46 8.68
N GLN A 214 10.21 -13.78 7.54
CA GLN A 214 9.89 -13.13 6.27
C GLN A 214 8.46 -13.45 5.77
N TYR A 215 7.94 -14.65 6.05
CA TYR A 215 6.55 -14.98 5.75
C TYR A 215 5.58 -14.21 6.65
N VAL A 216 5.92 -14.05 7.93
CA VAL A 216 5.12 -13.24 8.87
C VAL A 216 5.14 -11.77 8.45
N ASP A 217 6.30 -11.22 8.08
CA ASP A 217 6.42 -9.83 7.61
C ASP A 217 5.65 -9.62 6.29
N TYR A 218 5.69 -10.60 5.38
CA TYR A 218 4.89 -10.57 4.16
C TYR A 218 3.39 -10.55 4.47
N LEU A 219 2.90 -11.42 5.35
CA LEU A 219 1.50 -11.44 5.75
C LEU A 219 1.07 -10.11 6.42
N ARG A 220 1.89 -9.60 7.35
CA ARG A 220 1.66 -8.29 7.97
C ARG A 220 1.61 -7.18 6.93
N HIS A 221 2.48 -7.22 5.93
CA HIS A 221 2.50 -6.25 4.84
C HIS A 221 1.21 -6.28 4.02
N LEU A 222 0.74 -7.48 3.62
CA LEU A 222 -0.52 -7.64 2.91
C LEU A 222 -1.72 -7.10 3.71
N ILE A 223 -1.81 -7.46 4.99
CA ILE A 223 -2.89 -6.99 5.89
C ILE A 223 -2.82 -5.47 6.03
N ARG A 224 -1.62 -4.92 6.25
CA ARG A 224 -1.43 -3.47 6.36
C ARG A 224 -1.85 -2.74 5.08
N LEU A 225 -1.50 -3.26 3.92
CA LEU A 225 -1.94 -2.72 2.63
C LEU A 225 -3.46 -2.83 2.48
N ARG A 226 -4.06 -3.97 2.80
CA ARG A 226 -5.52 -4.16 2.75
C ARG A 226 -6.26 -3.17 3.65
N LEU A 227 -5.73 -2.93 4.86
CA LEU A 227 -6.29 -1.98 5.81
C LEU A 227 -6.00 -0.51 5.44
N SER A 228 -4.96 -0.22 4.64
CA SER A 228 -4.62 1.14 4.21
C SER A 228 -5.22 1.53 2.87
N LEU A 229 -5.59 0.54 2.05
CA LEU A 229 -6.09 0.72 0.69
C LEU A 229 -7.57 0.29 0.60
N GLY A 230 -8.33 1.04 -0.16
CA GLY A 230 -9.69 0.65 -0.54
C GLY A 230 -10.81 0.90 0.49
N PRO A 231 -12.02 0.37 0.22
CA PRO A 231 -13.24 0.69 0.96
C PRO A 231 -13.23 0.21 2.41
N ILE A 232 -12.50 -0.87 2.74
CA ILE A 232 -12.42 -1.40 4.11
C ILE A 232 -11.72 -0.42 5.05
N ALA A 233 -10.62 0.21 4.60
CA ALA A 233 -9.95 1.24 5.38
C ALA A 233 -10.85 2.45 5.63
N ARG A 234 -11.60 2.86 4.61
CA ARG A 234 -12.58 3.94 4.74
C ARG A 234 -13.71 3.55 5.68
N LEU A 235 -14.23 2.32 5.59
CA LEU A 235 -15.25 1.81 6.50
C LEU A 235 -14.77 1.81 7.96
N PHE A 236 -13.56 1.35 8.21
CA PHE A 236 -12.98 1.37 9.56
C PHE A 236 -12.83 2.80 10.10
N ARG A 237 -12.30 3.73 9.30
CA ARG A 237 -12.21 5.16 9.68
C ARG A 237 -13.61 5.75 9.91
N PHE A 238 -14.56 5.45 9.03
CA PHE A 238 -15.95 5.88 9.18
C PHE A 238 -16.58 5.40 10.49
N GLY A 239 -16.35 4.14 10.84
CA GLY A 239 -16.79 3.56 12.12
C GLY A 239 -16.15 4.23 13.33
N LEU A 240 -14.84 4.50 13.29
CA LEU A 240 -14.14 5.23 14.36
C LEU A 240 -14.67 6.66 14.53
N VAL A 241 -14.91 7.36 13.43
CA VAL A 241 -15.51 8.70 13.47
C VAL A 241 -16.92 8.62 14.07
N GLY A 242 -17.75 7.65 13.64
CA GLY A 242 -19.08 7.44 14.21
C GLY A 242 -19.04 7.17 15.71
N PHE A 243 -18.10 6.33 16.15
CA PHE A 243 -17.89 6.06 17.58
C PHE A 243 -17.47 7.31 18.37
N SER A 244 -16.56 8.14 17.81
CA SER A 244 -16.17 9.40 18.45
C SER A 244 -17.35 10.37 18.60
N GLY A 245 -18.29 10.33 17.66
CA GLY A 245 -19.50 11.14 17.71
C GLY A 245 -20.39 10.87 18.93
N VAL A 246 -20.36 9.66 19.45
CA VAL A 246 -21.10 9.31 20.69
C VAL A 246 -20.57 10.13 21.88
N PHE A 247 -19.25 10.31 21.98
CA PHE A 247 -18.65 11.12 23.04
C PHE A 247 -19.03 12.59 22.91
N VAL A 248 -19.05 13.11 21.65
CA VAL A 248 -19.46 14.49 21.38
C VAL A 248 -20.93 14.68 21.74
N ASP A 249 -21.83 13.77 21.33
CA ASP A 249 -23.26 13.82 21.66
C ASP A 249 -23.46 13.83 23.19
N MET A 250 -22.82 12.92 23.92
CA MET A 250 -22.93 12.83 25.37
C MET A 250 -22.40 14.06 26.09
N ALA A 251 -21.24 14.57 25.68
CA ALA A 251 -20.64 15.76 26.29
C ALA A 251 -21.49 17.00 26.07
N MET A 252 -21.99 17.18 24.82
CA MET A 252 -22.85 18.30 24.48
C MET A 252 -24.21 18.20 25.17
N PHE A 253 -24.76 16.99 25.23
CA PHE A 253 -26.03 16.77 25.95
C PHE A 253 -25.91 17.11 27.43
N TYR A 254 -24.82 16.66 28.10
CA TYR A 254 -24.55 17.03 29.47
C TYR A 254 -24.41 18.55 29.63
N LEU A 255 -23.59 19.20 28.81
CA LEU A 255 -23.36 20.64 28.88
C LEU A 255 -24.66 21.47 28.69
N LEU A 256 -25.59 20.98 27.87
CA LEU A 256 -26.81 21.69 27.55
C LEU A 256 -27.94 21.43 28.56
N SER A 257 -28.03 20.20 29.13
CA SER A 257 -29.19 19.78 29.92
C SER A 257 -28.96 19.70 31.43
N ASP A 258 -27.70 19.71 31.88
CA ASP A 258 -27.42 19.60 33.32
C ASP A 258 -27.76 20.92 34.05
N PRO A 259 -28.44 20.84 35.20
CA PRO A 259 -28.79 22.02 36.01
C PRO A 259 -27.60 22.85 36.48
N THR A 260 -26.42 22.24 36.53
CA THR A 260 -25.17 22.95 36.92
C THR A 260 -24.51 23.70 35.77
N THR A 261 -25.04 23.55 34.55
CA THR A 261 -24.52 24.16 33.31
C THR A 261 -25.56 25.11 32.67
N LEU A 262 -26.10 24.74 31.49
CA LEU A 262 -27.02 25.61 30.75
C LEU A 262 -28.51 25.37 31.05
N ASP A 263 -28.85 24.27 31.69
CA ASP A 263 -30.19 23.88 32.14
C ASP A 263 -31.30 24.04 31.07
N LEU A 264 -30.99 23.69 29.82
CA LEU A 264 -31.95 23.73 28.73
C LEU A 264 -32.91 22.51 28.80
N PRO A 265 -34.14 22.64 28.28
CA PRO A 265 -35.07 21.51 28.21
C PRO A 265 -34.47 20.30 27.51
N LEU A 266 -34.64 19.10 28.08
CA LEU A 266 -34.06 17.84 27.63
C LEU A 266 -34.18 17.58 26.13
N THR A 267 -35.37 17.80 25.57
CA THR A 267 -35.63 17.58 24.13
C THR A 267 -34.81 18.53 23.26
N ARG A 268 -34.71 19.81 23.63
CA ARG A 268 -33.89 20.79 22.90
C ARG A 268 -32.42 20.46 23.02
N SER A 269 -31.95 20.15 24.22
CA SER A 269 -30.59 19.72 24.49
C SER A 269 -30.18 18.53 23.65
N LYS A 270 -31.07 17.50 23.55
CA LYS A 270 -30.80 16.30 22.75
C LYS A 270 -30.73 16.58 21.24
N ILE A 271 -31.64 17.39 20.71
CA ILE A 271 -31.62 17.76 19.29
C ILE A 271 -30.33 18.51 18.96
N ILE A 272 -29.97 19.51 19.76
CA ILE A 272 -28.74 20.30 19.52
C ILE A 272 -27.47 19.42 19.64
N ALA A 273 -27.40 18.59 20.69
CA ALA A 273 -26.26 17.69 20.88
C ALA A 273 -26.09 16.71 19.71
N SER A 274 -27.18 16.09 19.25
CA SER A 274 -27.14 15.16 18.12
C SER A 274 -26.73 15.86 16.81
N GLU A 275 -27.21 17.07 16.55
CA GLU A 275 -26.82 17.85 15.37
C GLU A 275 -25.32 18.20 15.40
N LEU A 276 -24.81 18.63 16.56
CA LEU A 276 -23.39 18.91 16.74
C LEU A 276 -22.53 17.66 16.55
N ALA A 277 -22.99 16.50 17.03
CA ALA A 277 -22.31 15.22 16.81
C ALA A 277 -22.28 14.82 15.31
N ILE A 278 -23.39 15.04 14.58
CA ILE A 278 -23.46 14.78 13.14
C ILE A 278 -22.51 15.70 12.39
N ILE A 279 -22.47 16.99 12.72
CA ILE A 279 -21.55 17.97 12.12
C ILE A 279 -20.09 17.58 12.40
N ASN A 280 -19.77 17.18 13.64
CA ASN A 280 -18.43 16.69 14.00
C ASN A 280 -18.06 15.46 13.16
N ASN A 281 -18.94 14.48 13.06
CA ASN A 281 -18.73 13.27 12.27
C ASN A 281 -18.55 13.60 10.77
N PHE A 282 -19.33 14.54 10.24
CA PHE A 282 -19.15 15.01 8.86
C PHE A 282 -17.76 15.62 8.67
N LEU A 283 -17.32 16.52 9.56
CA LEU A 283 -16.03 17.19 9.44
C LEU A 283 -14.88 16.18 9.44
N TRP A 284 -14.88 15.24 10.37
CA TRP A 284 -13.85 14.19 10.40
C TRP A 284 -13.90 13.27 9.18
N ASN A 285 -15.09 12.92 8.70
CA ASN A 285 -15.23 12.14 7.48
C ASN A 285 -14.74 12.91 6.24
N ASP A 286 -15.05 14.19 6.13
CA ASP A 286 -14.62 15.06 5.01
C ASP A 286 -13.09 15.28 5.02
N PHE A 287 -12.49 15.40 6.21
CA PHE A 287 -11.06 15.66 6.40
C PHE A 287 -10.18 14.42 6.40
N TRP A 288 -10.72 13.26 6.83
CA TRP A 288 -9.91 12.07 7.08
C TRP A 288 -10.36 10.86 6.29
N THR A 289 -11.65 10.50 6.37
CA THR A 289 -12.15 9.27 5.72
C THR A 289 -12.19 9.40 4.21
N PHE A 290 -12.60 10.57 3.71
CA PHE A 290 -12.81 10.88 2.30
C PHE A 290 -11.97 12.08 1.82
N ALA A 291 -10.85 12.37 2.49
CA ALA A 291 -9.99 13.51 2.20
C ALA A 291 -9.50 13.55 0.74
N ASP A 292 -9.19 12.40 0.18
CA ASP A 292 -8.77 12.22 -1.20
C ASP A 292 -9.82 12.68 -2.21
N ILE A 293 -11.11 12.48 -1.89
CA ILE A 293 -12.23 12.87 -2.77
C ILE A 293 -12.61 14.33 -2.53
N SER A 294 -12.66 14.73 -1.26
CA SER A 294 -13.00 16.09 -0.87
C SER A 294 -12.03 17.11 -1.46
N SER A 295 -10.75 16.77 -1.60
CA SER A 295 -9.72 17.62 -2.21
C SER A 295 -9.96 17.89 -3.70
N HIS A 296 -10.64 17.00 -4.42
CA HIS A 296 -11.00 17.18 -5.83
C HIS A 296 -12.30 17.97 -6.03
N GLN A 297 -13.03 18.26 -4.95
CA GLN A 297 -14.26 19.03 -4.95
C GLN A 297 -14.16 20.21 -3.98
N PRO A 298 -13.25 21.18 -4.22
CA PRO A 298 -13.05 22.31 -3.34
C PRO A 298 -14.21 23.28 -3.35
N GLY A 299 -14.35 24.09 -2.30
CA GLY A 299 -15.32 25.14 -2.19
C GLY A 299 -16.44 24.87 -1.17
N MET A 300 -16.89 25.96 -0.54
CA MET A 300 -17.88 25.92 0.55
C MET A 300 -19.24 25.36 0.08
N ARG A 301 -19.64 25.65 -1.15
CA ARG A 301 -20.92 25.17 -1.72
C ARG A 301 -20.95 23.64 -1.79
N HIS A 302 -19.91 23.02 -2.35
CA HIS A 302 -19.81 21.55 -2.43
C HIS A 302 -19.73 20.90 -1.06
N ARG A 303 -19.05 21.55 -0.11
CA ARG A 303 -18.97 21.07 1.27
C ARG A 303 -20.34 21.10 1.97
N LEU A 304 -21.12 22.17 1.76
CA LEU A 304 -22.46 22.29 2.31
C LEU A 304 -23.42 21.26 1.68
N GLU A 305 -23.35 21.05 0.38
CA GLU A 305 -24.14 20.00 -0.31
C GLU A 305 -23.81 18.60 0.25
N ARG A 306 -22.53 18.30 0.53
CA ARG A 306 -22.15 17.03 1.16
C ARG A 306 -22.66 16.92 2.59
N LEU A 307 -22.59 18.00 3.37
CA LEU A 307 -23.11 18.05 4.74
C LEU A 307 -24.61 17.78 4.80
N LEU A 308 -25.39 18.42 3.93
CA LEU A 308 -26.84 18.21 3.88
C LEU A 308 -27.18 16.76 3.52
N LYS A 309 -26.52 16.18 2.52
CA LYS A 309 -26.72 14.76 2.16
C LYS A 309 -26.32 13.84 3.30
N PHE A 310 -25.19 14.10 3.94
CA PHE A 310 -24.71 13.33 5.09
C PHE A 310 -25.73 13.33 6.23
N ASN A 311 -26.27 14.50 6.56
CA ASN A 311 -27.26 14.64 7.61
C ASN A 311 -28.53 13.83 7.29
N VAL A 312 -29.10 13.97 6.07
CA VAL A 312 -30.28 13.19 5.64
C VAL A 312 -30.02 11.69 5.71
N ILE A 313 -28.84 11.22 5.29
CA ILE A 313 -28.47 9.80 5.35
C ILE A 313 -28.40 9.32 6.81
N CYS A 314 -27.77 10.11 7.70
CA CYS A 314 -27.70 9.77 9.12
C CYS A 314 -29.07 9.70 9.80
N LEU A 315 -29.96 10.65 9.51
CA LEU A 315 -31.33 10.64 10.03
C LEU A 315 -32.13 9.43 9.51
N THR A 316 -32.02 9.11 8.22
CA THR A 316 -32.63 7.90 7.64
C THR A 316 -32.07 6.64 8.29
N GLY A 317 -30.75 6.58 8.53
CA GLY A 317 -30.10 5.49 9.24
C GLY A 317 -30.62 5.30 10.66
N LEU A 318 -30.92 6.37 11.40
CA LEU A 318 -31.52 6.30 12.72
C LEU A 318 -32.92 5.64 12.68
N MET A 319 -33.74 6.01 11.71
CA MET A 319 -35.05 5.39 11.51
C MET A 319 -34.95 3.90 11.20
N ILE A 320 -34.03 3.53 10.30
CA ILE A 320 -33.76 2.12 9.95
C ILE A 320 -33.27 1.35 11.18
N ASN A 321 -32.43 1.95 12.03
CA ASN A 321 -31.93 1.33 13.26
C ASN A 321 -33.08 0.91 14.18
N VAL A 322 -33.99 1.85 14.44
CA VAL A 322 -35.17 1.59 15.30
C VAL A 322 -36.08 0.50 14.70
N LEU A 323 -36.35 0.56 13.41
CA LEU A 323 -37.17 -0.44 12.72
C LEU A 323 -36.52 -1.84 12.76
N LEU A 324 -35.25 -1.92 12.46
CA LEU A 324 -34.49 -3.19 12.43
C LEU A 324 -34.37 -3.79 13.84
N LEU A 325 -34.08 -2.97 14.86
CA LEU A 325 -34.04 -3.41 16.25
C LEU A 325 -35.39 -4.03 16.66
N ASN A 326 -36.50 -3.32 16.42
CA ASN A 326 -37.83 -3.81 16.76
C ASN A 326 -38.21 -5.07 15.98
N PHE A 327 -37.86 -5.14 14.70
CA PHE A 327 -38.09 -6.31 13.86
C PHE A 327 -37.34 -7.56 14.42
N LEU A 328 -36.04 -7.41 14.69
CA LEU A 328 -35.22 -8.51 15.22
C LEU A 328 -35.70 -8.97 16.61
N PHE A 329 -36.11 -8.04 17.47
CA PHE A 329 -36.59 -8.35 18.80
C PHE A 329 -37.98 -8.98 18.79
N ASN A 330 -38.97 -8.37 18.10
CA ASN A 330 -40.36 -8.78 18.16
C ASN A 330 -40.69 -9.98 17.26
N VAL A 331 -40.03 -10.13 16.10
CA VAL A 331 -40.33 -11.20 15.13
C VAL A 331 -39.45 -12.43 15.35
N PHE A 332 -38.15 -12.23 15.61
CA PHE A 332 -37.20 -13.34 15.77
C PHE A 332 -36.91 -13.67 17.24
N GLY A 333 -37.41 -12.89 18.20
CA GLY A 333 -37.13 -13.13 19.62
C GLY A 333 -35.66 -13.00 20.05
N ILE A 334 -34.86 -12.30 19.22
CA ILE A 334 -33.43 -12.10 19.51
C ILE A 334 -33.28 -11.22 20.75
N ASN A 335 -32.32 -11.55 21.60
CA ASN A 335 -32.02 -10.74 22.80
C ASN A 335 -31.82 -9.27 22.40
N ARG A 336 -32.48 -8.33 23.12
CA ARG A 336 -32.52 -6.89 22.79
C ARG A 336 -31.12 -6.26 22.59
N TYR A 337 -30.11 -6.71 23.34
CA TYR A 337 -28.75 -6.18 23.20
C TYR A 337 -28.06 -6.69 21.92
N VAL A 338 -28.29 -7.97 21.59
CA VAL A 338 -27.77 -8.58 20.35
C VAL A 338 -28.48 -7.95 19.12
N ALA A 339 -29.81 -7.81 19.19
CA ALA A 339 -30.58 -7.15 18.14
C ALA A 339 -30.11 -5.70 17.90
N ASN A 340 -29.83 -4.94 18.98
CA ASN A 340 -29.29 -3.59 18.87
C ASN A 340 -27.89 -3.56 18.24
N LEU A 341 -27.01 -4.48 18.62
CA LEU A 341 -25.67 -4.58 18.03
C LEU A 341 -25.74 -4.87 16.53
N ILE A 342 -26.60 -5.79 16.10
CA ILE A 342 -26.84 -6.11 14.70
C ILE A 342 -27.38 -4.90 13.96
N ALA A 343 -28.38 -4.19 14.54
CA ALA A 343 -28.95 -3.00 13.94
C ALA A 343 -27.93 -1.87 13.77
N ILE A 344 -27.09 -1.61 14.76
CA ILE A 344 -25.99 -0.64 14.69
C ILE A 344 -25.00 -1.01 13.58
N ALA A 345 -24.58 -2.27 13.50
CA ALA A 345 -23.65 -2.73 12.46
C ALA A 345 -24.25 -2.57 11.06
N ALA A 346 -25.49 -2.99 10.85
CA ALA A 346 -26.20 -2.89 9.59
C ALA A 346 -26.37 -1.42 9.15
N VAL A 347 -26.75 -0.53 10.05
CA VAL A 347 -26.94 0.90 9.77
C VAL A 347 -25.60 1.61 9.53
N THR A 348 -24.53 1.19 10.21
CA THR A 348 -23.19 1.72 9.93
C THR A 348 -22.74 1.40 8.51
N LEU A 349 -22.97 0.16 8.05
CA LEU A 349 -22.69 -0.26 6.67
C LEU A 349 -23.56 0.51 5.66
N TRP A 350 -24.85 0.67 5.95
CA TRP A 350 -25.79 1.45 5.15
C TRP A 350 -25.34 2.91 5.02
N ASN A 351 -25.06 3.58 6.12
CA ASN A 351 -24.61 4.97 6.16
C ASN A 351 -23.28 5.13 5.41
N PHE A 352 -22.33 4.22 5.61
CA PHE A 352 -21.05 4.23 4.89
C PHE A 352 -21.27 4.12 3.38
N TRP A 353 -22.04 3.13 2.93
CA TRP A 353 -22.26 2.87 1.51
C TRP A 353 -23.01 4.00 0.79
N LEU A 354 -24.06 4.54 1.41
CA LEU A 354 -24.79 5.69 0.84
C LEU A 354 -23.94 6.95 0.82
N ASN A 355 -23.17 7.22 1.87
CA ASN A 355 -22.28 8.37 1.88
C ASN A 355 -21.20 8.24 0.81
N LEU A 356 -20.63 7.04 0.63
CA LEU A 356 -19.66 6.76 -0.43
C LEU A 356 -20.23 7.12 -1.82
N LYS A 357 -21.49 6.73 -2.11
CA LYS A 357 -22.11 6.92 -3.42
C LYS A 357 -22.78 8.29 -3.61
N LEU A 358 -23.41 8.86 -2.60
CA LEU A 358 -24.24 10.04 -2.73
C LEU A 358 -23.58 11.32 -2.23
N SER A 359 -22.89 11.28 -1.09
CA SER A 359 -22.27 12.46 -0.48
C SER A 359 -20.94 12.76 -1.14
N TRP A 360 -20.05 11.77 -1.23
CA TRP A 360 -18.73 11.92 -1.83
C TRP A 360 -18.63 11.46 -3.28
N ARG A 361 -19.64 10.78 -3.82
CA ARG A 361 -19.73 10.34 -5.22
C ARG A 361 -18.44 9.67 -5.70
N VAL A 362 -18.00 8.63 -4.98
CA VAL A 362 -16.93 7.78 -5.44
C VAL A 362 -17.42 7.02 -6.67
N THR A 363 -17.16 7.59 -7.83
CA THR A 363 -17.30 6.87 -9.10
C THR A 363 -15.95 6.26 -9.40
N ASP A 364 -15.91 4.93 -9.46
CA ASP A 364 -14.80 4.25 -10.11
C ASP A 364 -14.83 4.70 -11.58
N VAL A 365 -13.90 5.55 -11.94
CA VAL A 365 -13.61 5.80 -13.35
C VAL A 365 -12.79 4.61 -13.79
N ASN A 366 -13.43 3.67 -14.52
CA ASN A 366 -12.78 2.59 -15.22
C ASN A 366 -11.80 3.12 -16.28
#